data_0a65560bb922bb79d2c70bf068be7a64
#
_entry.id   0a65560bb922bb79d2c70bf068be7a64
#
_cell.length_a   1.000
_cell.length_b   1.000
_cell.length_c   1.000
_cell.angle_alpha   90.00
_cell.angle_beta   90.00
_cell.angle_gamma   90.00
#
_symmetry.space_group_name_H-M   'P 1'
#
loop_
_entity.id
_entity.type
_entity.pdbx_description
1 polymer ?
#
loop_
_entity_poly.entity_id
_entity_poly.type
_entity_poly.pdbx_seq_one_letter_code
_entity_poly.pdbx_strand_id
1 'polypeptide(L)'
;LGGDGTLIQASRDLISLELPMMGINMGHLGYLTQVSGEEFMDPVLDALLNDSFTLEKRMMLEGSVVGAQKTVKGIALNEIVLTRQDVLQMLHFQVYLNDTFFNEYMADGIIAATPTGSTAYNLSAGGPIVAPGAQLMLLTPICSHSISARSIVLSPEDRISIRLVKWSGGKSYSAVFDGDQVFPLHYGEKLEICRAPKYTTLIQLKNVSFLENIRQKMNRI
;
A
#
# COMPACT_ATOMS: atom_id res chain seq x y z
N LEU A 1 -2.37 7.09 19.27
CA LEU A 1 -0.98 7.34 19.63
C LEU A 1 -0.13 6.21 19.08
N GLY A 2 0.97 6.52 18.35
CA GLY A 2 1.88 5.52 17.76
C GLY A 2 2.52 6.01 16.47
N GLY A 3 3.28 5.13 15.80
CA GLY A 3 3.91 5.43 14.50
C GLY A 3 2.99 5.16 13.30
N ASP A 4 3.57 5.27 12.10
CA ASP A 4 2.85 5.02 10.84
C ASP A 4 2.18 3.64 10.81
N GLY A 5 2.84 2.57 11.30
CA GLY A 5 2.27 1.23 11.35
C GLY A 5 0.97 1.15 12.16
N THR A 6 0.89 1.83 13.30
CA THR A 6 -0.34 1.90 14.11
C THR A 6 -1.46 2.59 13.35
N LEU A 7 -1.15 3.67 12.62
CA LEU A 7 -2.14 4.40 11.84
C LEU A 7 -2.62 3.58 10.64
N ILE A 8 -1.72 2.85 9.97
CA ILE A 8 -2.05 1.94 8.87
C ILE A 8 -3.01 0.85 9.36
N GLN A 9 -2.72 0.20 10.49
CA GLN A 9 -3.61 -0.80 11.07
C GLN A 9 -4.98 -0.20 11.42
N ALA A 10 -5.00 0.94 12.13
CA ALA A 10 -6.23 1.63 12.48
C ALA A 10 -7.06 2.02 11.24
N SER A 11 -6.41 2.41 10.14
CA SER A 11 -7.10 2.76 8.89
C SER A 11 -7.86 1.60 8.28
N ARG A 12 -7.37 0.37 8.44
CA ARG A 12 -8.06 -0.84 7.98
C ARG A 12 -9.17 -1.27 8.95
N ASP A 13 -8.86 -1.28 10.24
CA ASP A 13 -9.80 -1.76 11.27
C ASP A 13 -11.03 -0.86 11.39
N LEU A 14 -10.85 0.45 11.20
CA LEU A 14 -11.89 1.45 11.34
C LEU A 14 -12.52 1.90 10.02
N ILE A 15 -12.13 1.31 8.89
CA ILE A 15 -12.61 1.71 7.55
C ILE A 15 -14.13 1.71 7.41
N SER A 16 -14.82 0.81 8.11
CA SER A 16 -16.28 0.73 8.11
C SER A 16 -16.96 1.94 8.76
N LEU A 17 -16.27 2.58 9.70
CA LEU A 17 -16.78 3.72 10.45
C LEU A 17 -16.58 5.06 9.74
N GLU A 18 -15.70 5.10 8.74
CA GLU A 18 -15.37 6.32 7.94
C GLU A 18 -14.97 7.53 8.80
N LEU A 19 -14.37 7.27 9.97
CA LEU A 19 -13.96 8.32 10.90
C LEU A 19 -12.66 8.98 10.44
N PRO A 20 -12.57 10.33 10.51
CA PRO A 20 -11.30 11.01 10.35
C PRO A 20 -10.31 10.63 11.45
N MET A 21 -9.06 10.37 11.08
CA MET A 21 -8.01 9.91 11.99
C MET A 21 -6.83 10.87 11.96
N MET A 22 -6.15 10.99 13.09
CA MET A 22 -4.89 11.71 13.20
C MET A 22 -3.86 10.83 13.93
N GLY A 23 -2.66 10.72 13.36
CA GLY A 23 -1.54 10.04 13.99
C GLY A 23 -0.69 11.01 14.81
N ILE A 24 -0.55 10.73 16.12
CA ILE A 24 0.38 11.43 17.01
C ILE A 24 1.52 10.45 17.28
N ASN A 25 2.75 10.81 16.86
CA ASN A 25 3.91 9.96 16.97
C ASN A 25 4.56 10.12 18.34
N MET A 26 4.85 9.02 19.00
CA MET A 26 5.57 8.99 20.28
C MET A 26 7.09 8.79 20.13
N GLY A 27 7.59 8.76 18.89
CA GLY A 27 9.00 8.55 18.56
C GLY A 27 9.44 9.38 17.34
N HIS A 28 10.00 8.73 16.33
CA HIS A 28 10.46 9.40 15.11
C HIS A 28 9.31 9.70 14.16
N LEU A 29 9.22 10.93 13.67
CA LEU A 29 8.17 11.40 12.76
C LEU A 29 8.10 10.51 11.50
N GLY A 30 6.91 9.93 11.26
CA GLY A 30 6.60 9.11 10.11
C GLY A 30 6.24 9.92 8.84
N TYR A 31 5.72 9.25 7.82
CA TYR A 31 5.13 9.89 6.63
C TYR A 31 3.64 10.23 6.82
N LEU A 32 2.96 9.51 7.71
CA LEU A 32 1.53 9.66 7.96
C LEU A 32 1.25 10.44 9.25
N THR A 33 2.13 10.32 10.23
CA THR A 33 2.01 11.03 11.51
C THR A 33 2.58 12.45 11.39
N GLN A 34 1.84 13.47 11.88
CA GLN A 34 2.20 14.87 11.69
C GLN A 34 2.74 15.56 12.94
N VAL A 35 2.47 14.98 14.08
CA VAL A 35 2.79 15.55 15.40
C VAL A 35 3.62 14.55 16.17
N SER A 36 4.64 15.02 16.89
CA SER A 36 5.47 14.16 17.73
C SER A 36 5.66 14.76 19.12
N GLY A 37 5.58 13.89 20.15
CA GLY A 37 5.83 14.23 21.54
C GLY A 37 4.61 14.76 22.32
N GLU A 38 4.79 14.88 23.63
CA GLU A 38 3.74 15.34 24.56
C GLU A 38 3.48 16.84 24.48
N GLU A 39 4.46 17.63 24.02
CA GLU A 39 4.36 19.09 23.92
C GLU A 39 3.32 19.59 22.91
N PHE A 40 2.73 18.69 22.14
CA PHE A 40 1.80 19.05 21.09
C PHE A 40 0.33 18.83 21.45
N MET A 41 0.01 18.34 22.63
CA MET A 41 -1.38 18.04 22.98
C MET A 41 -2.25 19.30 23.00
N ASP A 42 -1.77 20.39 23.59
CA ASP A 42 -2.55 21.64 23.64
C ASP A 42 -2.80 22.25 22.26
N PRO A 43 -1.76 22.43 21.39
CA PRO A 43 -2.00 22.90 20.02
C PRO A 43 -2.90 22.00 19.16
N VAL A 44 -2.85 20.68 19.40
CA VAL A 44 -3.73 19.72 18.71
C VAL A 44 -5.17 19.90 19.18
N LEU A 45 -5.39 19.95 20.48
CA LEU A 45 -6.73 20.16 21.06
C LEU A 45 -7.32 21.49 20.63
N ASP A 46 -6.52 22.56 20.67
CA ASP A 46 -6.95 23.89 20.21
C ASP A 46 -7.36 23.88 18.73
N ALA A 47 -6.59 23.21 17.87
CA ALA A 47 -6.90 23.10 16.46
C ALA A 47 -8.19 22.29 16.22
N LEU A 48 -8.40 21.22 16.96
CA LEU A 48 -9.62 20.41 16.86
C LEU A 48 -10.86 21.15 17.38
N LEU A 49 -10.73 21.87 18.50
CA LEU A 49 -11.83 22.65 19.09
C LEU A 49 -12.24 23.86 18.25
N ASN A 50 -11.29 24.42 17.49
CA ASN A 50 -11.52 25.60 16.65
C ASN A 50 -11.71 25.25 15.16
N ASP A 51 -11.90 23.97 14.81
CA ASP A 51 -11.99 23.48 13.43
C ASP A 51 -10.82 23.94 12.52
N SER A 52 -9.63 24.11 13.11
CA SER A 52 -8.43 24.64 12.45
C SER A 52 -7.59 23.51 11.84
N PHE A 53 -8.21 22.67 11.04
CA PHE A 53 -7.58 21.53 10.35
C PHE A 53 -8.18 21.33 8.96
N THR A 54 -7.53 20.51 8.16
CA THR A 54 -8.08 20.04 6.87
C THR A 54 -8.24 18.53 6.88
N LEU A 55 -9.13 18.01 6.04
CA LEU A 55 -9.34 16.59 5.86
C LEU A 55 -8.74 16.15 4.53
N GLU A 56 -7.84 15.17 4.59
CA GLU A 56 -7.19 14.59 3.41
C GLU A 56 -7.66 13.15 3.22
N LYS A 57 -8.28 12.87 2.06
CA LYS A 57 -8.70 11.52 1.69
C LYS A 57 -7.54 10.76 1.07
N ARG A 58 -7.26 9.58 1.59
CA ARG A 58 -6.26 8.63 1.10
C ARG A 58 -6.94 7.46 0.42
N MET A 59 -6.62 7.24 -0.84
CA MET A 59 -7.08 6.08 -1.58
C MET A 59 -6.56 4.80 -0.93
N MET A 60 -7.38 3.76 -0.94
CA MET A 60 -7.00 2.42 -0.48
C MET A 60 -7.16 1.41 -1.62
N LEU A 61 -6.50 0.26 -1.50
CA LEU A 61 -6.67 -0.88 -2.37
C LEU A 61 -7.53 -1.95 -1.69
N GLU A 62 -8.41 -2.59 -2.45
CA GLU A 62 -9.04 -3.86 -2.09
C GLU A 62 -8.35 -4.97 -2.88
N GLY A 63 -7.97 -6.04 -2.20
CA GLY A 63 -7.45 -7.24 -2.82
C GLY A 63 -8.27 -8.47 -2.46
N SER A 64 -8.35 -9.42 -3.38
CA SER A 64 -9.05 -10.69 -3.19
C SER A 64 -8.21 -11.84 -3.68
N VAL A 65 -7.99 -12.84 -2.84
CA VAL A 65 -7.50 -14.16 -3.26
C VAL A 65 -8.71 -15.00 -3.65
N VAL A 66 -8.86 -15.27 -4.93
CA VAL A 66 -10.02 -15.95 -5.51
C VAL A 66 -9.64 -17.36 -5.90
N GLY A 67 -10.18 -18.33 -5.19
CA GLY A 67 -10.07 -19.76 -5.47
C GLY A 67 -11.39 -20.38 -5.86
N ALA A 68 -11.38 -21.65 -6.26
CA ALA A 68 -12.57 -22.38 -6.70
C ALA A 68 -13.65 -22.52 -5.61
N GLN A 69 -13.25 -22.58 -4.34
CA GLN A 69 -14.17 -22.82 -3.22
C GLN A 69 -14.28 -21.65 -2.25
N LYS A 70 -13.31 -20.75 -2.25
CA LYS A 70 -13.23 -19.66 -1.27
C LYS A 70 -12.64 -18.41 -1.89
N THR A 71 -13.19 -17.27 -1.52
CA THR A 71 -12.60 -15.95 -1.77
C THR A 71 -12.29 -15.29 -0.42
N VAL A 72 -11.07 -14.84 -0.25
CA VAL A 72 -10.65 -14.06 0.92
C VAL A 72 -10.33 -12.65 0.45
N LYS A 73 -10.81 -11.66 1.20
CA LYS A 73 -10.61 -10.24 0.88
C LYS A 73 -9.83 -9.53 1.97
N GLY A 74 -9.06 -8.54 1.56
CA GLY A 74 -8.35 -7.61 2.44
C GLY A 74 -8.32 -6.21 1.84
N ILE A 75 -7.94 -5.24 2.66
CA ILE A 75 -7.80 -3.83 2.29
C ILE A 75 -6.40 -3.37 2.71
N ALA A 76 -5.79 -2.51 1.89
CA ALA A 76 -4.48 -1.92 2.18
C ALA A 76 -4.50 -0.40 1.98
N LEU A 77 -3.85 0.33 2.89
CA LEU A 77 -3.59 1.76 2.76
C LEU A 77 -2.35 2.02 1.91
N ASN A 78 -1.29 1.23 2.10
CA ASN A 78 -0.04 1.37 1.35
C ASN A 78 -0.02 0.48 0.11
N GLU A 79 0.05 -0.85 0.31
CA GLU A 79 0.27 -1.77 -0.80
C GLU A 79 -0.26 -3.19 -0.56
N ILE A 80 -0.48 -3.89 -1.66
CA ILE A 80 -0.71 -5.34 -1.70
C ILE A 80 0.43 -5.96 -2.49
N VAL A 81 1.12 -6.92 -1.87
CA VAL A 81 2.31 -7.56 -2.43
C VAL A 81 2.05 -9.04 -2.69
N LEU A 82 2.24 -9.48 -3.93
CA LEU A 82 2.45 -10.91 -4.17
C LEU A 82 3.93 -11.22 -3.95
N THR A 83 4.21 -12.14 -3.04
CA THR A 83 5.59 -12.53 -2.68
C THR A 83 5.72 -14.03 -2.48
N ARG A 84 6.95 -14.53 -2.59
CA ARG A 84 7.33 -15.88 -2.21
C ARG A 84 7.53 -15.97 -0.68
N GLN A 85 7.30 -17.14 -0.12
CA GLN A 85 7.67 -17.46 1.27
C GLN A 85 8.99 -18.23 1.34
N ASP A 86 9.36 -18.92 0.27
CA ASP A 86 10.58 -19.73 0.23
C ASP A 86 11.80 -18.93 -0.23
N VAL A 87 12.95 -19.22 0.36
CA VAL A 87 14.23 -18.58 0.02
C VAL A 87 14.72 -19.11 -1.33
N LEU A 88 15.29 -18.22 -2.19
CA LEU A 88 15.99 -18.54 -3.45
C LEU A 88 15.12 -19.06 -4.62
N GLN A 89 13.81 -18.93 -4.58
CA GLN A 89 12.99 -19.36 -5.71
C GLN A 89 12.13 -18.19 -6.23
N MET A 90 12.31 -17.85 -7.50
CA MET A 90 11.51 -16.82 -8.16
C MET A 90 10.08 -17.26 -8.36
N LEU A 91 9.18 -16.29 -8.28
CA LEU A 91 7.81 -16.45 -8.76
C LEU A 91 7.79 -16.35 -10.29
N HIS A 92 6.95 -17.18 -10.88
CA HIS A 92 6.59 -17.10 -12.28
C HIS A 92 5.08 -16.83 -12.35
N PHE A 93 4.70 -15.64 -12.77
CA PHE A 93 3.31 -15.19 -12.76
C PHE A 93 2.96 -14.31 -13.95
N GLN A 94 1.71 -14.33 -14.31
CA GLN A 94 1.13 -13.48 -15.34
C GLN A 94 0.28 -12.38 -14.70
N VAL A 95 0.37 -11.20 -15.27
CA VAL A 95 -0.43 -10.03 -14.91
C VAL A 95 -1.40 -9.72 -16.05
N TYR A 96 -2.64 -9.47 -15.64
CA TYR A 96 -3.71 -9.03 -16.52
C TYR A 96 -4.20 -7.67 -16.01
N LEU A 97 -4.45 -6.75 -16.92
CA LEU A 97 -5.06 -5.45 -16.65
C LEU A 97 -6.41 -5.39 -17.36
N ASN A 98 -7.48 -5.16 -16.62
CA ASN A 98 -8.86 -5.14 -17.15
C ASN A 98 -9.17 -6.39 -18.00
N ASP A 99 -8.82 -7.56 -17.46
CA ASP A 99 -8.94 -8.88 -18.09
C ASP A 99 -8.08 -9.11 -19.36
N THR A 100 -7.31 -8.10 -19.78
CA THR A 100 -6.37 -8.23 -20.90
C THR A 100 -5.00 -8.65 -20.40
N PHE A 101 -4.39 -9.68 -21.03
CA PHE A 101 -3.01 -10.07 -20.72
C PHE A 101 -2.07 -8.88 -20.93
N PHE A 102 -1.34 -8.55 -19.88
CA PHE A 102 -0.39 -7.46 -19.89
C PHE A 102 1.05 -7.95 -20.03
N ASN A 103 1.52 -8.78 -19.10
CA ASN A 103 2.89 -9.27 -19.12
C ASN A 103 3.07 -10.52 -18.25
N GLU A 104 4.17 -11.22 -18.46
CA GLU A 104 4.62 -12.36 -17.67
C GLU A 104 5.95 -12.01 -17.00
N TYR A 105 6.06 -12.34 -15.71
CA TYR A 105 7.20 -11.98 -14.88
C TYR A 105 7.85 -13.19 -14.22
N MET A 106 9.18 -13.16 -14.15
CA MET A 106 9.99 -13.97 -13.26
C MET A 106 10.67 -13.00 -12.27
N ALA A 107 10.22 -12.99 -11.02
CA ALA A 107 10.61 -11.99 -10.03
C ALA A 107 10.48 -12.54 -8.61
N ASP A 108 10.98 -11.83 -7.61
CA ASP A 108 10.77 -12.15 -6.20
C ASP A 108 9.34 -11.83 -5.74
N GLY A 109 8.66 -10.96 -6.48
CA GLY A 109 7.30 -10.55 -6.22
C GLY A 109 6.86 -9.40 -7.11
N ILE A 110 5.69 -8.85 -6.79
CA ILE A 110 5.15 -7.65 -7.42
C ILE A 110 4.31 -6.87 -6.40
N ILE A 111 4.43 -5.57 -6.41
CA ILE A 111 3.75 -4.63 -5.52
C ILE A 111 2.68 -3.90 -6.31
N ALA A 112 1.44 -3.92 -5.84
CA ALA A 112 0.43 -2.94 -6.21
C ALA A 112 0.32 -1.92 -5.07
N ALA A 113 0.67 -0.66 -5.33
CA ALA A 113 0.71 0.37 -4.29
C ALA A 113 -0.24 1.53 -4.58
N THR A 114 -0.72 2.16 -3.52
CA THR A 114 -1.41 3.44 -3.54
C THR A 114 -0.39 4.59 -3.64
N PRO A 115 -0.81 5.83 -3.89
CA PRO A 115 0.05 7.00 -3.74
C PRO A 115 0.64 7.14 -2.33
N THR A 116 -0.12 6.78 -1.29
CA THR A 116 0.39 6.74 0.10
C THR A 116 1.52 5.72 0.24
N GLY A 117 1.35 4.52 -0.28
CA GLY A 117 2.36 3.45 -0.27
C GLY A 117 3.56 3.69 -1.20
N SER A 118 3.51 4.72 -2.06
CA SER A 118 4.62 5.06 -2.95
C SER A 118 5.93 5.32 -2.20
N THR A 119 5.85 5.76 -0.95
CA THR A 119 6.99 6.02 -0.06
C THR A 119 7.32 4.87 0.90
N ALA A 120 6.58 3.75 0.82
CA ALA A 120 6.78 2.54 1.61
C ALA A 120 7.59 1.47 0.83
N TYR A 121 7.14 0.24 0.78
CA TYR A 121 7.88 -0.84 0.11
C TYR A 121 8.07 -0.61 -1.39
N ASN A 122 7.11 0.07 -2.04
CA ASN A 122 7.24 0.50 -3.43
C ASN A 122 8.53 1.30 -3.68
N LEU A 123 8.89 2.23 -2.77
CA LEU A 123 10.13 3.02 -2.90
C LEU A 123 11.38 2.13 -2.83
N SER A 124 11.41 1.20 -1.89
CA SER A 124 12.52 0.25 -1.73
C SER A 124 12.67 -0.68 -2.94
N ALA A 125 11.58 -0.99 -3.63
CA ALA A 125 11.58 -1.77 -4.87
C ALA A 125 11.92 -0.94 -6.12
N GLY A 126 12.24 0.34 -5.97
CA GLY A 126 12.60 1.24 -7.08
C GLY A 126 11.41 1.86 -7.81
N GLY A 127 10.22 1.81 -7.20
CA GLY A 127 9.04 2.49 -7.71
C GLY A 127 9.08 4.01 -7.54
N PRO A 128 8.29 4.77 -8.28
CA PRO A 128 8.26 6.23 -8.21
C PRO A 128 7.61 6.71 -6.91
N ILE A 129 8.02 7.90 -6.47
CA ILE A 129 7.37 8.66 -5.41
C ILE A 129 6.19 9.41 -6.02
N VAL A 130 5.03 9.34 -5.38
CA VAL A 130 3.79 9.97 -5.83
C VAL A 130 3.19 10.81 -4.70
N ALA A 131 2.65 11.97 -5.04
CA ALA A 131 1.93 12.81 -4.08
C ALA A 131 0.71 12.06 -3.53
N PRO A 132 0.51 12.04 -2.20
CA PRO A 132 -0.49 11.17 -1.56
C PRO A 132 -1.94 11.45 -1.98
N GLY A 133 -2.24 12.68 -2.40
CA GLY A 133 -3.56 13.08 -2.90
C GLY A 133 -3.84 12.68 -4.35
N ALA A 134 -2.86 12.11 -5.08
CA ALA A 134 -3.08 11.63 -6.43
C ALA A 134 -4.07 10.45 -6.46
N GLN A 135 -4.72 10.26 -7.60
CA GLN A 135 -5.66 9.17 -7.84
C GLN A 135 -5.07 8.27 -8.93
N LEU A 136 -4.30 7.25 -8.53
CA LEU A 136 -3.65 6.29 -9.41
C LEU A 136 -3.20 5.07 -8.60
N MET A 137 -2.84 4.00 -9.30
CA MET A 137 -2.18 2.83 -8.70
C MET A 137 -0.79 2.65 -9.31
N LEU A 138 0.13 2.13 -8.54
CA LEU A 138 1.47 1.75 -8.98
C LEU A 138 1.57 0.24 -9.03
N LEU A 139 2.21 -0.29 -10.07
CA LEU A 139 2.53 -1.71 -10.18
C LEU A 139 4.04 -1.86 -10.37
N THR A 140 4.74 -2.37 -9.35
CA THR A 140 6.20 -2.41 -9.29
C THR A 140 6.70 -3.84 -9.09
N PRO A 141 7.42 -4.43 -10.05
CA PRO A 141 8.06 -5.75 -9.88
C PRO A 141 9.20 -5.67 -8.86
N ILE A 142 9.38 -6.73 -8.06
CA ILE A 142 10.46 -6.86 -7.07
C ILE A 142 11.55 -7.76 -7.65
N CYS A 143 12.77 -7.24 -7.81
CA CYS A 143 13.93 -8.01 -8.29
C CYS A 143 13.61 -8.85 -9.53
N SER A 144 12.97 -8.26 -10.54
CA SER A 144 12.65 -8.94 -11.79
C SER A 144 13.89 -9.34 -12.56
N HIS A 145 13.89 -10.55 -13.12
CA HIS A 145 14.93 -11.01 -14.04
C HIS A 145 14.90 -10.35 -15.43
N SER A 146 13.81 -9.66 -15.76
CA SER A 146 13.74 -8.90 -16.99
C SER A 146 14.38 -7.53 -16.81
N ILE A 147 15.41 -7.23 -17.61
CA ILE A 147 16.12 -5.95 -17.62
C ILE A 147 15.17 -4.80 -18.02
N SER A 148 14.13 -5.09 -18.77
CA SER A 148 13.13 -4.11 -19.23
C SER A 148 11.95 -3.90 -18.25
N ALA A 149 11.89 -4.67 -17.16
CA ALA A 149 10.83 -4.49 -16.18
C ALA A 149 10.91 -3.09 -15.53
N ARG A 150 9.80 -2.41 -15.50
CA ARG A 150 9.65 -1.05 -14.92
C ARG A 150 8.38 -1.00 -14.10
N SER A 151 8.35 -0.09 -13.15
CA SER A 151 7.11 0.31 -12.49
C SER A 151 6.16 0.96 -13.47
N ILE A 152 4.88 0.67 -13.33
CA ILE A 152 3.82 1.16 -14.21
C ILE A 152 2.85 1.95 -13.36
N VAL A 153 2.41 3.07 -13.91
CA VAL A 153 1.35 3.90 -13.35
C VAL A 153 0.04 3.52 -14.04
N LEU A 154 -0.95 3.17 -13.23
CA LEU A 154 -2.28 2.71 -13.68
C LEU A 154 -3.34 3.70 -13.25
N SER A 155 -4.45 3.73 -13.97
CA SER A 155 -5.66 4.43 -13.56
C SER A 155 -6.20 3.85 -12.24
N PRO A 156 -6.83 4.66 -11.38
CA PRO A 156 -7.47 4.15 -10.18
C PRO A 156 -8.68 3.25 -10.50
N GLU A 157 -9.17 3.27 -11.74
CA GLU A 157 -10.29 2.43 -12.22
C GLU A 157 -9.82 1.09 -12.79
N ASP A 158 -8.51 0.92 -12.99
CA ASP A 158 -7.97 -0.34 -13.52
C ASP A 158 -8.13 -1.48 -12.51
N ARG A 159 -8.25 -2.68 -13.05
CA ARG A 159 -8.26 -3.93 -12.29
C ARG A 159 -7.04 -4.74 -12.62
N ILE A 160 -6.31 -5.15 -11.59
CA ILE A 160 -5.13 -5.99 -11.70
C ILE A 160 -5.53 -7.42 -11.33
N SER A 161 -5.21 -8.39 -12.19
CA SER A 161 -5.35 -9.81 -11.87
C SER A 161 -4.00 -10.50 -12.05
N ILE A 162 -3.54 -11.22 -11.03
CA ILE A 162 -2.25 -11.91 -11.02
C ILE A 162 -2.51 -13.40 -10.86
N ARG A 163 -1.90 -14.21 -11.75
CA ARG A 163 -2.03 -15.67 -11.75
C ARG A 163 -0.66 -16.34 -11.78
N LEU A 164 -0.50 -17.38 -10.99
CA LEU A 164 0.72 -18.20 -11.03
C LEU A 164 0.74 -19.06 -12.28
N VAL A 165 1.84 -19.03 -13.04
CA VAL A 165 1.94 -19.76 -14.34
C VAL A 165 2.29 -21.21 -14.14
N LYS A 166 3.09 -21.56 -13.11
CA LYS A 166 3.63 -22.88 -12.93
C LYS A 166 3.43 -23.37 -11.51
N TRP A 167 2.86 -24.56 -11.40
CA TRP A 167 2.89 -25.27 -10.13
C TRP A 167 4.31 -25.83 -9.90
N SER A 168 4.89 -25.43 -8.82
CA SER A 168 6.20 -25.89 -8.41
C SER A 168 6.06 -26.60 -7.06
N GLY A 169 5.70 -27.87 -7.09
CA GLY A 169 5.33 -28.73 -5.96
C GLY A 169 5.87 -28.26 -4.59
N GLY A 170 4.96 -27.99 -3.66
CA GLY A 170 5.27 -27.62 -2.28
C GLY A 170 5.68 -26.15 -2.02
N LYS A 171 5.61 -25.27 -3.00
CA LYS A 171 5.95 -23.84 -2.84
C LYS A 171 4.80 -23.04 -2.25
N SER A 172 5.15 -22.13 -1.34
CA SER A 172 4.21 -21.24 -0.68
C SER A 172 4.34 -19.80 -1.22
N TYR A 173 3.23 -19.26 -1.68
CA TYR A 173 3.11 -17.89 -2.12
C TYR A 173 2.07 -17.17 -1.27
N SER A 174 2.20 -15.87 -1.13
CA SER A 174 1.28 -15.08 -0.33
C SER A 174 0.98 -13.74 -0.96
N ALA A 175 -0.26 -13.32 -0.80
CA ALA A 175 -0.67 -11.94 -0.90
C ALA A 175 -0.55 -11.30 0.49
N VAL A 176 0.25 -10.24 0.60
CA VAL A 176 0.53 -9.53 1.86
C VAL A 176 -0.01 -8.12 1.74
N PHE A 177 -0.83 -7.70 2.70
CA PHE A 177 -1.48 -6.41 2.74
C PHE A 177 -0.84 -5.56 3.84
N ASP A 178 -0.30 -4.41 3.49
CA ASP A 178 0.40 -3.47 4.39
C ASP A 178 1.45 -4.14 5.30
N GLY A 179 2.04 -5.25 4.84
CA GLY A 179 3.14 -5.93 5.53
C GLY A 179 2.73 -6.89 6.67
N ASP A 180 1.47 -6.92 7.11
CA ASP A 180 1.03 -7.71 8.28
C ASP A 180 -0.09 -8.72 8.01
N GLN A 181 -1.05 -8.44 7.12
CA GLN A 181 -2.08 -9.40 6.77
C GLN A 181 -1.61 -10.31 5.63
N VAL A 182 -1.48 -11.59 5.91
CA VAL A 182 -0.93 -12.58 4.98
C VAL A 182 -2.01 -13.57 4.56
N PHE A 183 -2.28 -13.63 3.26
CA PHE A 183 -3.20 -14.60 2.67
C PHE A 183 -2.42 -15.55 1.75
N PRO A 184 -2.42 -16.86 2.02
CA PRO A 184 -1.81 -17.83 1.12
C PRO A 184 -2.44 -17.76 -0.26
N LEU A 185 -1.61 -17.90 -1.31
CA LEU A 185 -2.04 -17.99 -2.69
C LEU A 185 -1.54 -19.32 -3.27
N HIS A 186 -2.46 -20.15 -3.75
CA HIS A 186 -2.15 -21.46 -4.33
C HIS A 186 -2.24 -21.43 -5.85
N TYR A 187 -1.60 -22.41 -6.48
CA TYR A 187 -1.75 -22.61 -7.93
C TYR A 187 -3.20 -22.86 -8.30
N GLY A 188 -3.66 -22.18 -9.35
CA GLY A 188 -5.07 -22.20 -9.78
C GLY A 188 -5.93 -21.11 -9.16
N GLU A 189 -5.43 -20.43 -8.13
CA GLU A 189 -6.05 -19.23 -7.58
C GLU A 189 -5.50 -17.97 -8.27
N LYS A 190 -6.21 -16.86 -8.12
CA LYS A 190 -5.78 -15.55 -8.62
C LYS A 190 -5.85 -14.50 -7.52
N LEU A 191 -4.91 -13.56 -7.55
CA LEU A 191 -4.97 -12.34 -6.76
C LEU A 191 -5.58 -11.24 -7.63
N GLU A 192 -6.74 -10.75 -7.23
CA GLU A 192 -7.40 -9.60 -7.86
C GLU A 192 -7.22 -8.36 -6.98
N ILE A 193 -6.84 -7.23 -7.58
CA ILE A 193 -6.60 -5.97 -6.89
C ILE A 193 -7.30 -4.85 -7.65
N CYS A 194 -7.99 -3.98 -6.92
CA CYS A 194 -8.61 -2.77 -7.44
C CYS A 194 -8.61 -1.68 -6.36
N ARG A 195 -9.01 -0.47 -6.74
CA ARG A 195 -9.29 0.59 -5.78
C ARG A 195 -10.41 0.16 -4.84
N ALA A 196 -10.21 0.34 -3.54
CA ALA A 196 -11.27 0.15 -2.56
C ALA A 196 -12.37 1.20 -2.73
N PRO A 197 -13.63 0.87 -2.45
CA PRO A 197 -14.73 1.84 -2.53
C PRO A 197 -14.67 2.92 -1.44
N LYS A 198 -13.95 2.65 -0.36
CA LYS A 198 -13.79 3.54 0.79
C LYS A 198 -12.39 4.16 0.84
N TYR A 199 -12.31 5.29 1.52
CA TYR A 199 -11.08 6.06 1.75
C TYR A 199 -10.75 6.10 3.23
N THR A 200 -9.47 6.18 3.55
CA THR A 200 -9.03 6.65 4.87
C THR A 200 -8.99 8.18 4.84
N THR A 201 -9.61 8.81 5.82
CA THR A 201 -9.58 10.27 5.98
C THR A 201 -8.60 10.63 7.09
N LEU A 202 -7.59 11.43 6.76
CA LEU A 202 -6.61 11.92 7.72
C LEU A 202 -6.87 13.39 8.06
N ILE A 203 -6.79 13.72 9.35
CA ILE A 203 -6.81 15.10 9.83
C ILE A 203 -5.41 15.67 9.66
N GLN A 204 -5.31 16.84 9.01
CA GLN A 204 -4.09 17.57 8.75
C GLN A 204 -4.13 18.91 9.53
N LEU A 205 -3.24 19.08 10.51
CA LEU A 205 -3.17 20.29 11.33
C LEU A 205 -2.29 21.38 10.72
N LYS A 206 -1.36 21.00 9.85
CA LYS A 206 -0.42 21.94 9.22
C LYS A 206 -0.39 21.68 7.73
N ASN A 207 -0.37 22.76 6.95
CA ASN A 207 -0.08 22.68 5.52
C ASN A 207 1.43 22.41 5.28
N VAL A 208 1.94 21.29 5.81
CA VAL A 208 3.30 20.88 5.50
C VAL A 208 3.29 20.29 4.10
N SER A 209 4.04 20.91 3.21
CA SER A 209 4.14 20.46 1.83
C SER A 209 4.70 19.03 1.79
N PHE A 210 4.05 18.16 1.01
CA PHE A 210 4.57 16.81 0.74
C PHE A 210 6.03 16.83 0.28
N LEU A 211 6.41 17.80 -0.54
CA LEU A 211 7.79 17.97 -1.03
C LEU A 211 8.77 18.33 0.09
N GLU A 212 8.34 19.11 1.07
CA GLU A 212 9.16 19.42 2.25
C GLU A 212 9.41 18.17 3.10
N ASN A 213 8.36 17.36 3.32
CA ASN A 213 8.50 16.10 4.03
C ASN A 213 9.48 15.14 3.35
N ILE A 214 9.37 14.99 2.02
CA ILE A 214 10.30 14.18 1.24
C ILE A 214 11.72 14.72 1.38
N ARG A 215 11.93 16.03 1.16
CA ARG A 215 13.25 16.66 1.26
C ARG A 215 13.90 16.43 2.63
N GLN A 216 13.14 16.59 3.72
CA GLN A 216 13.65 16.37 5.06
C GLN A 216 14.06 14.91 5.31
N LYS A 217 13.33 13.96 4.73
CA LYS A 217 13.61 12.53 4.91
C LYS A 217 14.74 12.03 4.03
N MET A 218 14.84 12.50 2.78
CA MET A 218 15.94 12.16 1.88
C MET A 218 17.29 12.74 2.32
N ASN A 219 17.30 13.86 3.07
CA ASN A 219 18.52 14.48 3.59
C ASN A 219 18.97 13.93 4.94
N ARG A 220 18.27 12.95 5.51
CA ARG A 220 18.64 12.30 6.78
C ARG A 220 19.43 10.99 6.62
N ILE A 221 19.99 10.76 5.42
CA ILE A 221 20.89 9.64 5.11
C ILE A 221 22.32 10.04 5.38
#